data_af2ceb286bf2a5b4a2e2d70a10526d16
#
_entry.id   af2ceb286bf2a5b4a2e2d70a10526d16
#
_cell.length_a   1.000
_cell.length_b   1.000
_cell.length_c   1.000
_cell.angle_alpha   90.00
_cell.angle_beta   90.00
_cell.angle_gamma   90.00
#
_symmetry.space_group_name_H-M   'P 1'
#
loop_
_entity.id
_entity.type
_entity.pdbx_description
1 polymer ?
#
loop_
_entity_poly.entity_id
_entity_poly.type
_entity_poly.pdbx_seq_one_letter_code
_entity_poly.pdbx_strand_id
1 'polypeptide(L)'
;ENQLRNITKTFATKLIKKGFISPAINVPAPDVGTSEREMGWIKDVYKSLRPEDINYRACVTGKPRHGGGIAGRTEATGRGIEEVIREFFRNKEEVKKAKLNENLKDNRIVIQGFGNVGRHLAYELYNRDNAKIIAIGEYNGILYNENGIDINKLIECVLFKKTIENNDLGKFIKNPKEIVEVECDILVPAALEGVINKDNVEKVKTKLIVEAANGPIDPASDKILFNKGVTVLPDIYVNAGGVVVSYFEWVKNLSHIRFGRMEKRYQEHKLLELIKLIEKTTNTKTDPELIK
;
A
#
# COMPACT_ATOMS: atom_id res chain seq x y z
N GLU A 1 -16.55 -17.35 -7.99
CA GLU A 1 -15.21 -17.35 -8.61
C GLU A 1 -15.25 -17.73 -10.08
N ASN A 2 -15.90 -18.82 -10.48
CA ASN A 2 -15.95 -19.28 -11.87
C ASN A 2 -16.58 -18.24 -12.83
N GLN A 3 -17.63 -17.54 -12.40
CA GLN A 3 -18.25 -16.50 -13.21
C GLN A 3 -17.30 -15.32 -13.44
N LEU A 4 -16.63 -14.82 -12.39
CA LEU A 4 -15.66 -13.75 -12.49
C LEU A 4 -14.49 -14.12 -13.40
N ARG A 5 -14.00 -15.36 -13.28
CA ARG A 5 -12.94 -15.87 -14.16
C ARG A 5 -13.36 -15.88 -15.63
N ASN A 6 -14.58 -16.32 -15.92
CA ASN A 6 -15.10 -16.34 -17.29
C ASN A 6 -15.29 -14.94 -17.86
N ILE A 7 -15.83 -14.00 -17.06
CA ILE A 7 -15.97 -12.59 -17.44
C ILE A 7 -14.60 -11.99 -17.74
N THR A 8 -13.63 -12.15 -16.83
CA THR A 8 -12.26 -11.61 -16.99
C THR A 8 -11.58 -12.17 -18.24
N LYS A 9 -11.66 -13.48 -18.45
CA LYS A 9 -11.06 -14.10 -19.65
C LYS A 9 -11.71 -13.65 -20.96
N THR A 10 -13.05 -13.53 -20.97
CA THR A 10 -13.79 -13.07 -22.15
C THR A 10 -13.46 -11.60 -22.45
N PHE A 11 -13.45 -10.77 -21.44
CA PHE A 11 -13.04 -9.36 -21.54
C PHE A 11 -11.63 -9.22 -22.09
N ALA A 12 -10.65 -9.91 -21.46
CA ALA A 12 -9.27 -9.93 -21.91
C ALA A 12 -9.13 -10.38 -23.37
N THR A 13 -9.82 -11.46 -23.76
CA THR A 13 -9.82 -11.98 -25.15
C THR A 13 -10.24 -10.90 -26.14
N LYS A 14 -11.31 -10.17 -25.84
CA LYS A 14 -11.82 -9.10 -26.72
C LYS A 14 -10.82 -7.94 -26.84
N LEU A 15 -10.23 -7.50 -25.71
CA LEU A 15 -9.27 -6.40 -25.71
C LEU A 15 -7.96 -6.77 -26.41
N ILE A 16 -7.44 -7.98 -26.19
CA ILE A 16 -6.21 -8.47 -26.86
C ILE A 16 -6.42 -8.58 -28.36
N LYS A 17 -7.56 -9.14 -28.82
CA LYS A 17 -7.87 -9.22 -30.26
C LYS A 17 -7.98 -7.85 -30.91
N LYS A 18 -8.41 -6.83 -30.20
CA LYS A 18 -8.48 -5.44 -30.67
C LYS A 18 -7.16 -4.67 -30.52
N GLY A 19 -6.10 -5.29 -29.98
CA GLY A 19 -4.81 -4.65 -29.76
C GLY A 19 -4.74 -3.69 -28.58
N PHE A 20 -5.78 -3.66 -27.70
CA PHE A 20 -5.80 -2.77 -26.54
C PHE A 20 -4.92 -3.26 -25.37
N ILE A 21 -4.61 -4.54 -25.30
CA ILE A 21 -3.69 -5.09 -24.31
C ILE A 21 -2.48 -5.63 -25.02
N SER A 22 -1.33 -5.04 -24.74
CA SER A 22 -0.02 -5.55 -25.17
C SER A 22 1.11 -4.96 -24.31
N PRO A 23 2.26 -5.63 -24.21
CA PRO A 23 3.42 -5.12 -23.47
C PRO A 23 3.90 -3.72 -23.89
N ALA A 24 3.65 -3.33 -25.13
CA ALA A 24 4.16 -2.09 -25.72
C ALA A 24 3.13 -0.93 -25.76
N ILE A 25 1.84 -1.23 -25.64
CA ILE A 25 0.79 -0.23 -25.89
C ILE A 25 0.02 0.12 -24.63
N ASN A 26 -0.57 -0.89 -23.97
CA ASN A 26 -1.40 -0.69 -22.80
C ASN A 26 -1.32 -1.89 -21.86
N VAL A 27 -0.91 -1.64 -20.64
CA VAL A 27 -0.60 -2.65 -19.64
C VAL A 27 -1.51 -2.48 -18.42
N PRO A 28 -2.61 -3.23 -18.34
CA PRO A 28 -3.51 -3.17 -17.18
C PRO A 28 -2.82 -3.56 -15.88
N ALA A 29 -3.36 -3.01 -14.78
CA ALA A 29 -2.99 -3.33 -13.41
C ALA A 29 -4.26 -3.63 -12.58
N PRO A 30 -4.14 -4.26 -11.41
CA PRO A 30 -5.29 -4.47 -10.52
C PRO A 30 -5.76 -3.15 -9.92
N ASP A 31 -7.07 -3.04 -9.72
CA ASP A 31 -7.76 -1.93 -9.09
C ASP A 31 -8.81 -2.45 -8.10
N VAL A 32 -9.70 -1.59 -7.60
CA VAL A 32 -10.75 -1.97 -6.66
C VAL A 32 -11.53 -3.20 -7.17
N GLY A 33 -11.66 -4.21 -6.33
CA GLY A 33 -12.35 -5.46 -6.64
C GLY A 33 -11.56 -6.48 -7.46
N THR A 34 -10.32 -6.15 -7.88
CA THR A 34 -9.41 -7.07 -8.59
C THR A 34 -8.09 -7.26 -7.84
N SER A 35 -7.38 -8.33 -8.17
CA SER A 35 -6.17 -8.75 -7.48
C SER A 35 -5.15 -9.38 -8.43
N GLU A 36 -4.06 -9.87 -7.90
CA GLU A 36 -3.06 -10.63 -8.67
C GLU A 36 -3.65 -11.83 -9.42
N ARG A 37 -4.73 -12.40 -8.90
CA ARG A 37 -5.44 -13.55 -9.50
C ARG A 37 -6.01 -13.20 -10.87
N GLU A 38 -6.76 -12.09 -10.96
CA GLU A 38 -7.36 -11.61 -12.20
C GLU A 38 -6.28 -11.24 -13.23
N MET A 39 -5.21 -10.60 -12.78
CA MET A 39 -4.06 -10.28 -13.63
C MET A 39 -3.38 -11.55 -14.16
N GLY A 40 -3.30 -12.59 -13.34
CA GLY A 40 -2.82 -13.91 -13.77
C GLY A 40 -3.67 -14.49 -14.91
N TRP A 41 -4.99 -14.41 -14.81
CA TRP A 41 -5.90 -14.89 -15.86
C TRP A 41 -5.77 -14.10 -17.17
N ILE A 42 -5.61 -12.78 -17.11
CA ILE A 42 -5.39 -11.93 -18.30
C ILE A 42 -4.08 -12.32 -18.99
N LYS A 43 -3.00 -12.48 -18.22
CA LYS A 43 -1.69 -12.91 -18.74
C LYS A 43 -1.79 -14.29 -19.42
N ASP A 44 -2.52 -15.23 -18.85
CA ASP A 44 -2.68 -16.57 -19.43
C ASP A 44 -3.45 -16.52 -20.75
N VAL A 45 -4.49 -15.68 -20.84
CA VAL A 45 -5.23 -15.44 -22.09
C VAL A 45 -4.32 -14.81 -23.13
N TYR A 46 -3.52 -13.81 -22.74
CA TYR A 46 -2.57 -13.16 -23.65
C TYR A 46 -1.58 -14.17 -24.23
N LYS A 47 -0.95 -14.98 -23.38
CA LYS A 47 -0.02 -16.02 -23.80
C LYS A 47 -0.65 -17.03 -24.77
N SER A 48 -1.92 -17.36 -24.56
CA SER A 48 -2.64 -18.33 -25.44
C SER A 48 -2.98 -17.72 -26.80
N LEU A 49 -3.24 -16.40 -26.89
CA LEU A 49 -3.59 -15.70 -28.12
C LEU A 49 -2.39 -15.16 -28.89
N ARG A 50 -1.26 -14.97 -28.20
CA ARG A 50 0.01 -14.44 -28.72
C ARG A 50 1.18 -15.29 -28.24
N PRO A 51 1.22 -16.59 -28.63
CA PRO A 51 2.27 -17.51 -28.15
C PRO A 51 3.67 -17.10 -28.64
N GLU A 52 3.76 -16.35 -29.73
CA GLU A 52 4.99 -15.82 -30.32
C GLU A 52 5.59 -14.64 -29.56
N ASP A 53 4.79 -13.94 -28.74
CA ASP A 53 5.28 -12.78 -28.00
C ASP A 53 6.08 -13.21 -26.77
N ILE A 54 7.41 -13.08 -26.87
CA ILE A 54 8.32 -13.41 -25.76
C ILE A 54 8.11 -12.50 -24.54
N ASN A 55 7.53 -11.31 -24.73
CA ASN A 55 7.25 -10.33 -23.69
C ASN A 55 5.88 -10.55 -23.01
N TYR A 56 5.17 -11.64 -23.28
CA TYR A 56 3.81 -11.90 -22.78
C TYR A 56 3.65 -11.64 -21.26
N ARG A 57 4.73 -11.79 -20.46
CA ARG A 57 4.70 -11.51 -19.03
C ARG A 57 4.53 -10.02 -18.71
N ALA A 58 4.90 -9.14 -19.62
CA ALA A 58 4.78 -7.70 -19.45
C ALA A 58 3.41 -7.13 -19.89
N CYS A 59 2.47 -7.97 -20.36
CA CYS A 59 1.17 -7.50 -20.84
C CYS A 59 0.24 -6.98 -19.72
N VAL A 60 0.52 -7.30 -18.47
CA VAL A 60 -0.17 -6.78 -17.26
C VAL A 60 0.83 -6.67 -16.12
N THR A 61 0.52 -5.85 -15.10
CA THR A 61 1.28 -5.77 -13.85
C THR A 61 0.43 -6.21 -12.65
N GLY A 62 1.05 -6.39 -11.49
CA GLY A 62 0.35 -6.84 -10.29
C GLY A 62 -0.08 -8.32 -10.32
N LYS A 63 0.59 -9.13 -11.12
CA LYS A 63 0.33 -10.57 -11.21
C LYS A 63 1.09 -11.39 -10.15
N PRO A 64 0.72 -12.67 -9.92
CA PRO A 64 1.43 -13.54 -8.99
C PRO A 64 2.92 -13.66 -9.31
N ARG A 65 3.76 -13.81 -8.28
CA ARG A 65 5.24 -13.92 -8.43
C ARG A 65 5.66 -15.00 -9.42
N HIS A 66 5.05 -16.19 -9.36
CA HIS A 66 5.33 -17.28 -10.30
C HIS A 66 4.95 -16.93 -11.74
N GLY A 67 3.99 -16.01 -11.93
CA GLY A 67 3.58 -15.50 -13.24
C GLY A 67 4.45 -14.36 -13.80
N GLY A 68 5.48 -13.93 -13.08
CA GLY A 68 6.36 -12.81 -13.44
C GLY A 68 6.12 -11.54 -12.59
N GLY A 69 5.27 -11.61 -11.56
CA GLY A 69 5.06 -10.52 -10.61
C GLY A 69 6.32 -10.17 -9.80
N ILE A 70 6.29 -9.04 -9.11
CA ILE A 70 7.36 -8.55 -8.25
C ILE A 70 6.97 -8.67 -6.77
N ALA A 71 7.95 -8.89 -5.89
CA ALA A 71 7.74 -8.81 -4.44
C ALA A 71 7.45 -7.37 -4.01
N GLY A 72 6.69 -7.20 -2.94
CA GLY A 72 6.43 -5.88 -2.37
C GLY A 72 5.28 -5.11 -3.04
N ARG A 73 4.59 -5.69 -4.04
CA ARG A 73 3.52 -4.98 -4.76
C ARG A 73 2.31 -4.70 -3.86
N THR A 74 1.98 -5.62 -2.97
CA THR A 74 0.80 -5.50 -2.09
C THR A 74 0.94 -4.35 -1.11
N GLU A 75 2.10 -4.21 -0.50
CA GLU A 75 2.41 -3.18 0.48
C GLU A 75 2.95 -1.87 -0.13
N ALA A 76 3.24 -1.86 -1.44
CA ALA A 76 3.98 -0.78 -2.10
C ALA A 76 3.37 0.62 -1.93
N THR A 77 2.04 0.73 -2.00
CA THR A 77 1.37 2.03 -1.83
C THR A 77 1.51 2.51 -0.38
N GLY A 78 1.20 1.68 0.60
CA GLY A 78 1.29 2.05 2.02
C GLY A 78 2.72 2.41 2.43
N ARG A 79 3.72 1.63 1.99
CA ARG A 79 5.14 1.94 2.22
C ARG A 79 5.58 3.21 1.51
N GLY A 80 5.12 3.44 0.29
CA GLY A 80 5.42 4.67 -0.45
C GLY A 80 4.90 5.90 0.27
N ILE A 81 3.71 5.84 0.84
CA ILE A 81 3.12 6.93 1.62
C ILE A 81 3.94 7.19 2.90
N GLU A 82 4.36 6.14 3.60
CA GLU A 82 5.22 6.29 4.78
C GLU A 82 6.55 6.99 4.41
N GLU A 83 7.21 6.59 3.31
CA GLU A 83 8.44 7.26 2.86
C GLU A 83 8.22 8.73 2.47
N VAL A 84 7.05 9.08 1.88
CA VAL A 84 6.69 10.47 1.60
C VAL A 84 6.53 11.27 2.90
N ILE A 85 5.87 10.71 3.91
CA ILE A 85 5.74 11.35 5.23
C ILE A 85 7.12 11.55 5.85
N ARG A 86 7.98 10.54 5.82
CA ARG A 86 9.36 10.64 6.35
C ARG A 86 10.16 11.71 5.62
N GLU A 87 10.05 11.79 4.29
CA GLU A 87 10.73 12.82 3.51
C GLU A 87 10.24 14.22 3.86
N PHE A 88 8.93 14.40 4.05
CA PHE A 88 8.38 15.66 4.55
C PHE A 88 8.99 16.05 5.91
N PHE A 89 9.12 15.10 6.84
CA PHE A 89 9.70 15.34 8.16
C PHE A 89 11.23 15.57 8.15
N ARG A 90 11.94 15.23 7.08
CA ARG A 90 13.34 15.62 6.88
C ARG A 90 13.49 17.10 6.62
N ASN A 91 12.49 17.74 6.01
CA ASN A 91 12.48 19.17 5.78
C ASN A 91 11.91 19.92 7.00
N LYS A 92 12.81 20.31 7.92
CA LYS A 92 12.42 20.97 9.19
C LYS A 92 11.71 22.29 9.01
N GLU A 93 11.97 23.02 7.91
CA GLU A 93 11.29 24.27 7.61
C GLU A 93 9.82 24.04 7.24
N GLU A 94 9.53 23.02 6.41
CA GLU A 94 8.16 22.66 6.05
C GLU A 94 7.38 22.12 7.26
N VAL A 95 8.00 21.30 8.09
CA VAL A 95 7.40 20.82 9.36
C VAL A 95 7.01 21.98 10.26
N LYS A 96 7.90 22.99 10.40
CA LYS A 96 7.64 24.19 11.19
C LYS A 96 6.53 25.05 10.58
N LYS A 97 6.52 25.25 9.25
CA LYS A 97 5.44 25.97 8.54
C LYS A 97 4.09 25.29 8.75
N ALA A 98 4.04 23.98 8.71
CA ALA A 98 2.84 23.18 8.99
C ALA A 98 2.48 23.16 10.49
N LYS A 99 3.24 23.79 11.38
CA LYS A 99 3.01 23.83 12.84
C LYS A 99 2.96 22.45 13.50
N LEU A 100 3.70 21.50 12.94
CA LEU A 100 3.83 20.13 13.46
C LEU A 100 4.95 20.05 14.50
N ASN A 101 4.92 19.02 15.34
CA ASN A 101 6.07 18.65 16.17
C ASN A 101 7.20 18.13 15.26
N GLU A 102 8.45 18.39 15.65
CA GLU A 102 9.62 18.08 14.81
C GLU A 102 9.80 16.58 14.51
N ASN A 103 9.37 15.72 15.43
CA ASN A 103 9.46 14.29 15.28
C ASN A 103 8.08 13.71 14.94
N LEU A 104 8.03 12.78 13.98
CA LEU A 104 6.79 12.16 13.56
C LEU A 104 6.04 11.47 14.72
N LYS A 105 6.76 10.79 15.60
CA LYS A 105 6.21 10.08 16.78
C LYS A 105 5.44 10.98 17.76
N ASP A 106 5.73 12.28 17.76
CA ASP A 106 5.13 13.25 18.68
C ASP A 106 3.85 13.90 18.09
N ASN A 107 3.43 13.47 16.89
CA ASN A 107 2.23 13.93 16.21
C ASN A 107 1.13 12.88 16.27
N ARG A 108 -0.11 13.34 16.41
CA ARG A 108 -1.32 12.49 16.44
C ARG A 108 -1.77 12.23 15.01
N ILE A 109 -1.87 10.97 14.63
CA ILE A 109 -2.21 10.55 13.26
C ILE A 109 -3.61 9.91 13.25
N VAL A 110 -4.41 10.29 12.27
CA VAL A 110 -5.71 9.70 11.95
C VAL A 110 -5.66 9.12 10.55
N ILE A 111 -6.08 7.88 10.39
CA ILE A 111 -6.13 7.20 9.07
C ILE A 111 -7.58 6.82 8.75
N GLN A 112 -8.09 7.32 7.64
CA GLN A 112 -9.40 6.94 7.12
C GLN A 112 -9.24 5.83 6.08
N GLY A 113 -9.78 4.64 6.39
CA GLY A 113 -9.62 3.41 5.65
C GLY A 113 -8.53 2.50 6.24
N PHE A 114 -8.90 1.23 6.50
CA PHE A 114 -7.98 0.21 6.98
C PHE A 114 -7.92 -1.00 6.02
N GLY A 115 -8.14 -0.70 4.73
CA GLY A 115 -7.96 -1.62 3.62
C GLY A 115 -6.48 -1.90 3.33
N ASN A 116 -6.17 -2.25 2.08
CA ASN A 116 -4.78 -2.57 1.71
C ASN A 116 -3.81 -1.41 1.98
N VAL A 117 -4.16 -0.20 1.56
CA VAL A 117 -3.29 0.98 1.68
C VAL A 117 -3.15 1.41 3.14
N GLY A 118 -4.27 1.72 3.82
CA GLY A 118 -4.24 2.23 5.19
C GLY A 118 -3.65 1.25 6.19
N ARG A 119 -3.89 -0.04 6.03
CA ARG A 119 -3.33 -1.08 6.91
C ARG A 119 -1.80 -1.20 6.79
N HIS A 120 -1.27 -1.21 5.56
CA HIS A 120 0.19 -1.27 5.38
C HIS A 120 0.86 0.03 5.80
N LEU A 121 0.24 1.18 5.51
CA LEU A 121 0.72 2.47 6.01
C LEU A 121 0.77 2.49 7.54
N ALA A 122 -0.33 2.11 8.20
CA ALA A 122 -0.38 2.06 9.66
C ALA A 122 0.69 1.13 10.25
N TYR A 123 0.90 -0.03 9.62
CA TYR A 123 1.93 -0.99 10.03
C TYR A 123 3.34 -0.38 9.96
N GLU A 124 3.70 0.26 8.84
CA GLU A 124 5.03 0.86 8.66
C GLU A 124 5.24 2.04 9.63
N LEU A 125 4.28 2.96 9.72
CA LEU A 125 4.35 4.10 10.64
C LEU A 125 4.49 3.67 12.10
N TYR A 126 3.76 2.63 12.51
CA TYR A 126 3.80 2.13 13.89
C TYR A 126 5.12 1.43 14.21
N ASN A 127 5.56 0.52 13.34
CA ASN A 127 6.72 -0.33 13.63
C ASN A 127 8.07 0.31 13.31
N ARG A 128 8.14 1.19 12.28
CA ARG A 128 9.39 1.84 11.88
C ARG A 128 9.59 3.21 12.51
N ASP A 129 8.51 3.99 12.65
CA ASP A 129 8.59 5.37 13.08
C ASP A 129 8.08 5.59 14.51
N ASN A 130 7.56 4.54 15.16
CA ASN A 130 6.90 4.63 16.47
C ASN A 130 5.79 5.70 16.48
N ALA A 131 5.09 5.86 15.36
CA ALA A 131 4.09 6.89 15.18
C ALA A 131 2.85 6.65 16.04
N LYS A 132 2.28 7.72 16.57
CA LYS A 132 1.08 7.68 17.42
C LYS A 132 -0.18 7.77 16.56
N ILE A 133 -0.78 6.62 16.21
CA ILE A 133 -2.04 6.54 15.49
C ILE A 133 -3.18 6.51 16.49
N ILE A 134 -3.98 7.58 16.55
CA ILE A 134 -5.05 7.77 17.54
C ILE A 134 -6.42 7.34 17.02
N ALA A 135 -6.64 7.31 15.71
CA ALA A 135 -7.91 6.85 15.16
C ALA A 135 -7.73 6.12 13.82
N ILE A 136 -8.52 5.09 13.63
CA ILE A 136 -8.67 4.33 12.39
C ILE A 136 -10.16 4.32 12.02
N GLY A 137 -10.50 4.80 10.82
CA GLY A 137 -11.87 4.78 10.30
C GLY A 137 -12.06 3.69 9.27
N GLU A 138 -13.20 2.99 9.35
CA GLU A 138 -13.69 2.03 8.38
C GLU A 138 -15.16 2.32 8.04
N TYR A 139 -15.71 1.63 7.04
CA TYR A 139 -17.09 1.83 6.58
C TYR A 139 -18.14 1.65 7.70
N ASN A 140 -17.84 0.89 8.72
CA ASN A 140 -18.76 0.57 9.83
C ASN A 140 -18.54 1.44 11.08
N GLY A 141 -17.49 2.28 11.12
CA GLY A 141 -17.22 3.15 12.27
C GLY A 141 -15.74 3.51 12.42
N ILE A 142 -15.42 4.02 13.60
CA ILE A 142 -14.10 4.52 13.95
C ILE A 142 -13.63 3.83 15.23
N LEU A 143 -12.41 3.35 15.24
CA LEU A 143 -11.69 2.97 16.45
C LEU A 143 -10.85 4.16 16.89
N TYR A 144 -11.07 4.66 18.11
CA TYR A 144 -10.37 5.82 18.68
C TYR A 144 -9.67 5.47 19.99
N ASN A 145 -8.40 5.87 20.11
CA ASN A 145 -7.63 5.77 21.35
C ASN A 145 -6.62 6.93 21.42
N GLU A 146 -6.84 7.89 22.32
CA GLU A 146 -5.98 9.06 22.47
C GLU A 146 -4.52 8.70 22.83
N ASN A 147 -4.32 7.57 23.50
CA ASN A 147 -2.97 7.09 23.87
C ASN A 147 -2.24 6.38 22.72
N GLY A 148 -2.91 6.18 21.58
CA GLY A 148 -2.44 5.42 20.44
C GLY A 148 -2.99 3.99 20.39
N ILE A 149 -3.26 3.51 19.19
CA ILE A 149 -3.80 2.17 18.92
C ILE A 149 -2.62 1.23 18.69
N ASP A 150 -2.64 0.05 19.33
CA ASP A 150 -1.72 -1.05 19.02
C ASP A 150 -2.08 -1.64 17.65
N ILE A 151 -1.34 -1.19 16.64
CA ILE A 151 -1.62 -1.54 15.23
C ILE A 151 -1.37 -3.02 14.95
N ASN A 152 -0.39 -3.65 15.59
CA ASN A 152 -0.13 -5.07 15.36
C ASN A 152 -1.29 -5.93 15.84
N LYS A 153 -1.80 -5.66 17.05
CA LYS A 153 -3.01 -6.33 17.56
C LYS A 153 -4.25 -6.02 16.74
N LEU A 154 -4.41 -4.77 16.27
CA LEU A 154 -5.54 -4.41 15.43
C LEU A 154 -5.52 -5.19 14.09
N ILE A 155 -4.35 -5.33 13.46
CA ILE A 155 -4.20 -6.13 12.23
C ILE A 155 -4.60 -7.58 12.48
N GLU A 156 -4.14 -8.20 13.57
CA GLU A 156 -4.54 -9.56 13.95
C GLU A 156 -6.06 -9.67 14.13
N CYS A 157 -6.66 -8.73 14.88
CA CYS A 157 -8.11 -8.67 15.07
C CYS A 157 -8.86 -8.57 13.73
N VAL A 158 -8.44 -7.68 12.83
CA VAL A 158 -9.10 -7.48 11.54
C VAL A 158 -8.92 -8.68 10.62
N LEU A 159 -7.76 -9.32 10.62
CA LEU A 159 -7.54 -10.55 9.83
C LEU A 159 -8.45 -11.69 10.30
N PHE A 160 -8.70 -11.79 11.60
CA PHE A 160 -9.55 -12.83 12.20
C PHE A 160 -11.03 -12.47 12.14
N LYS A 161 -11.43 -11.30 12.69
CA LYS A 161 -12.83 -10.89 12.85
C LYS A 161 -13.42 -10.16 11.63
N LYS A 162 -12.58 -9.72 10.68
CA LYS A 162 -12.98 -8.91 9.51
C LYS A 162 -13.59 -7.54 9.86
N THR A 163 -13.38 -7.04 11.05
CA THR A 163 -13.91 -5.75 11.53
C THR A 163 -12.96 -5.10 12.54
N ILE A 164 -13.01 -3.76 12.61
CA ILE A 164 -12.34 -2.98 13.66
C ILE A 164 -13.19 -2.85 14.93
N GLU A 165 -14.41 -3.34 14.92
CA GLU A 165 -15.33 -3.34 16.07
C GLU A 165 -15.00 -4.47 17.05
N ASN A 166 -15.47 -4.32 18.29
CA ASN A 166 -15.37 -5.35 19.34
C ASN A 166 -13.92 -5.78 19.66
N ASN A 167 -13.05 -4.81 19.87
CA ASN A 167 -11.71 -5.02 20.40
C ASN A 167 -11.44 -4.11 21.61
N ASP A 168 -10.46 -4.49 22.42
CA ASP A 168 -10.09 -3.72 23.64
C ASP A 168 -9.02 -2.65 23.35
N LEU A 169 -8.81 -2.28 22.07
CA LEU A 169 -7.73 -1.38 21.65
C LEU A 169 -8.14 0.10 21.69
N GLY A 170 -9.44 0.37 21.88
CA GLY A 170 -9.96 1.74 21.93
C GLY A 170 -11.49 1.79 21.98
N LYS A 171 -12.01 3.02 21.95
CA LYS A 171 -13.45 3.30 21.89
C LYS A 171 -13.94 3.19 20.45
N PHE A 172 -15.01 2.42 20.23
CA PHE A 172 -15.66 2.35 18.92
C PHE A 172 -16.77 3.43 18.79
N ILE A 173 -16.71 4.19 17.70
CA ILE A 173 -17.68 5.24 17.33
C ILE A 173 -18.40 4.77 16.05
N LYS A 174 -19.71 4.65 16.08
CA LYS A 174 -20.51 4.05 14.99
C LYS A 174 -20.59 4.90 13.72
N ASN A 175 -20.41 6.21 13.82
CA ASN A 175 -20.53 7.10 12.66
C ASN A 175 -19.18 7.22 11.92
N PRO A 176 -18.98 6.56 10.79
CA PRO A 176 -17.70 6.60 10.06
C PRO A 176 -17.38 7.97 9.47
N LYS A 177 -18.37 8.83 9.25
CA LYS A 177 -18.17 10.15 8.65
C LYS A 177 -17.43 11.12 9.58
N GLU A 178 -17.46 10.88 10.87
CA GLU A 178 -16.78 11.72 11.86
C GLU A 178 -15.25 11.56 11.85
N ILE A 179 -14.70 10.58 11.12
CA ILE A 179 -13.24 10.35 11.08
C ILE A 179 -12.44 11.57 10.64
N VAL A 180 -12.94 12.33 9.66
CA VAL A 180 -12.28 13.54 9.16
C VAL A 180 -12.45 14.75 10.08
N GLU A 181 -13.36 14.67 11.05
CA GLU A 181 -13.63 15.69 12.07
C GLU A 181 -12.82 15.44 13.37
N VAL A 182 -12.15 14.28 13.49
CA VAL A 182 -11.29 13.95 14.63
C VAL A 182 -10.11 14.92 14.67
N GLU A 183 -9.94 15.59 15.80
CA GLU A 183 -8.81 16.50 15.99
C GLU A 183 -7.48 15.74 16.01
N CYS A 184 -6.59 16.11 15.10
CA CYS A 184 -5.29 15.46 14.94
C CYS A 184 -4.24 16.41 14.34
N ASP A 185 -3.00 15.97 14.30
CA ASP A 185 -1.93 16.72 13.64
C ASP A 185 -1.81 16.32 12.17
N ILE A 186 -2.01 15.03 11.85
CA ILE A 186 -1.91 14.47 10.50
C ILE A 186 -3.16 13.64 10.21
N LEU A 187 -3.87 13.99 9.14
CA LEU A 187 -5.02 13.23 8.62
C LEU A 187 -4.63 12.55 7.31
N VAL A 188 -4.88 11.24 7.23
CA VAL A 188 -4.57 10.43 6.05
C VAL A 188 -5.84 9.79 5.48
N PRO A 189 -6.50 10.42 4.51
CA PRO A 189 -7.58 9.78 3.76
C PRO A 189 -7.02 8.69 2.84
N ALA A 190 -7.33 7.42 3.13
CA ALA A 190 -6.80 6.24 2.43
C ALA A 190 -7.90 5.28 1.96
N ALA A 191 -9.13 5.77 1.72
CA ALA A 191 -10.26 4.94 1.31
C ALA A 191 -10.85 5.41 -0.03
N LEU A 192 -11.66 6.47 -0.05
CA LEU A 192 -12.45 6.87 -1.19
C LEU A 192 -12.19 8.35 -1.57
N GLU A 193 -12.60 8.70 -2.79
CA GLU A 193 -12.64 10.07 -3.29
C GLU A 193 -13.67 10.93 -2.55
N GLY A 194 -13.49 12.25 -2.52
CA GLY A 194 -14.45 13.24 -2.05
C GLY A 194 -14.85 13.12 -0.57
N VAL A 195 -14.04 12.47 0.27
CA VAL A 195 -14.35 12.30 1.70
C VAL A 195 -14.28 13.62 2.46
N ILE A 196 -13.46 14.56 2.02
CA ILE A 196 -13.44 15.95 2.50
C ILE A 196 -14.10 16.82 1.47
N ASN A 197 -15.23 17.39 1.85
CA ASN A 197 -16.09 18.15 0.96
C ASN A 197 -16.75 19.33 1.70
N LYS A 198 -17.56 20.12 0.98
CA LYS A 198 -18.22 21.33 1.51
C LYS A 198 -19.02 21.10 2.79
N ASP A 199 -19.51 19.88 3.05
CA ASP A 199 -20.36 19.60 4.20
C ASP A 199 -19.55 19.36 5.50
N ASN A 200 -18.26 19.03 5.38
CA ASN A 200 -17.41 18.69 6.53
C ASN A 200 -16.09 19.46 6.61
N VAL A 201 -15.63 20.12 5.55
CA VAL A 201 -14.33 20.80 5.50
C VAL A 201 -14.13 21.83 6.61
N GLU A 202 -15.20 22.51 7.03
CA GLU A 202 -15.12 23.49 8.12
C GLU A 202 -14.82 22.84 9.48
N LYS A 203 -15.22 21.57 9.63
CA LYS A 203 -15.00 20.79 10.86
C LYS A 203 -13.66 20.07 10.89
N VAL A 204 -12.93 20.05 9.78
CA VAL A 204 -11.58 19.45 9.70
C VAL A 204 -10.62 20.22 10.60
N LYS A 205 -10.02 19.51 11.56
CA LYS A 205 -9.08 20.05 12.57
C LYS A 205 -7.76 19.32 12.49
N THR A 206 -7.02 19.58 11.43
CA THR A 206 -5.67 19.01 11.21
C THR A 206 -4.70 20.06 10.72
N LYS A 207 -3.41 19.79 10.81
CA LYS A 207 -2.34 20.66 10.32
C LYS A 207 -1.80 20.18 8.98
N LEU A 208 -1.80 18.86 8.77
CA LEU A 208 -1.31 18.21 7.56
C LEU A 208 -2.32 17.18 7.08
N ILE A 209 -2.64 17.21 5.79
CA ILE A 209 -3.38 16.15 5.11
C ILE A 209 -2.43 15.43 4.14
N VAL A 210 -2.45 14.10 4.16
CA VAL A 210 -1.65 13.25 3.28
C VAL A 210 -2.61 12.43 2.43
N GLU A 211 -2.80 12.82 1.18
CA GLU A 211 -3.80 12.24 0.27
C GLU A 211 -3.38 10.85 -0.23
N ALA A 212 -3.69 9.83 0.56
CA ALA A 212 -3.40 8.44 0.21
C ALA A 212 -4.39 7.84 -0.81
N ALA A 213 -5.65 8.28 -0.79
CA ALA A 213 -6.65 7.97 -1.81
C ALA A 213 -6.52 8.94 -3.00
N ASN A 214 -7.14 8.61 -4.13
CA ASN A 214 -7.22 9.51 -5.26
C ASN A 214 -8.34 10.54 -5.04
N GLY A 215 -8.03 11.84 -5.19
CA GLY A 215 -8.97 12.94 -5.07
C GLY A 215 -9.82 12.92 -3.78
N PRO A 216 -9.24 12.74 -2.57
CA PRO A 216 -10.03 12.66 -1.34
C PRO A 216 -10.60 14.02 -0.93
N ILE A 217 -10.06 15.11 -1.44
CA ILE A 217 -10.51 16.48 -1.19
C ILE A 217 -11.19 17.03 -2.45
N ASP A 218 -12.40 17.57 -2.32
CA ASP A 218 -13.02 18.25 -3.45
C ASP A 218 -12.35 19.61 -3.73
N PRO A 219 -12.36 20.10 -4.99
CA PRO A 219 -11.63 21.32 -5.37
C PRO A 219 -12.13 22.61 -4.65
N ALA A 220 -13.36 22.65 -4.18
CA ALA A 220 -13.86 23.79 -3.43
C ALA A 220 -13.35 23.78 -1.98
N SER A 221 -13.27 22.59 -1.40
CA SER A 221 -12.75 22.36 -0.04
C SER A 221 -11.25 22.60 0.06
N ASP A 222 -10.49 22.34 -1.00
CA ASP A 222 -9.05 22.58 -1.04
C ASP A 222 -8.72 24.07 -0.75
N LYS A 223 -9.46 25.01 -1.36
CA LYS A 223 -9.30 26.45 -1.08
C LYS A 223 -9.59 26.82 0.37
N ILE A 224 -10.60 26.15 0.99
CA ILE A 224 -10.95 26.39 2.38
C ILE A 224 -9.82 25.90 3.29
N LEU A 225 -9.30 24.70 3.04
CA LEU A 225 -8.15 24.15 3.78
C LEU A 225 -6.91 25.02 3.65
N PHE A 226 -6.60 25.51 2.45
CA PHE A 226 -5.51 26.43 2.22
C PHE A 226 -5.66 27.71 3.06
N ASN A 227 -6.85 28.33 3.07
CA ASN A 227 -7.14 29.55 3.86
C ASN A 227 -7.06 29.28 5.38
N LYS A 228 -7.35 28.05 5.83
CA LYS A 228 -7.18 27.59 7.22
C LYS A 228 -5.70 27.35 7.56
N GLY A 229 -4.79 27.40 6.59
CA GLY A 229 -3.36 27.12 6.78
C GLY A 229 -3.04 25.63 6.94
N VAL A 230 -3.90 24.76 6.42
CA VAL A 230 -3.65 23.32 6.39
C VAL A 230 -2.70 23.00 5.23
N THR A 231 -1.64 22.26 5.50
CA THR A 231 -0.73 21.77 4.45
C THR A 231 -1.32 20.51 3.84
N VAL A 232 -1.29 20.38 2.51
CA VAL A 232 -1.76 19.17 1.79
C VAL A 232 -0.60 18.58 0.99
N LEU A 233 -0.32 17.30 1.19
CA LEU A 233 0.54 16.51 0.32
C LEU A 233 -0.35 15.82 -0.72
N PRO A 234 -0.21 16.14 -2.02
CA PRO A 234 -1.17 15.75 -3.05
C PRO A 234 -1.06 14.27 -3.43
N ASP A 235 -2.19 13.68 -3.79
CA ASP A 235 -2.35 12.27 -4.13
C ASP A 235 -1.41 11.78 -5.24
N ILE A 236 -1.23 12.57 -6.29
CA ILE A 236 -0.36 12.25 -7.43
C ILE A 236 1.09 11.92 -7.01
N TYR A 237 1.55 12.47 -5.90
CA TYR A 237 2.85 12.19 -5.32
C TYR A 237 2.77 11.13 -4.23
N VAL A 238 1.82 11.27 -3.33
CA VAL A 238 1.70 10.46 -2.10
C VAL A 238 1.46 8.98 -2.40
N ASN A 239 0.51 8.66 -3.29
CA ASN A 239 0.12 7.28 -3.57
C ASN A 239 0.88 6.62 -4.74
N ALA A 240 1.86 7.30 -5.31
CA ALA A 240 2.64 6.84 -6.47
C ALA A 240 3.40 5.52 -6.24
N GLY A 241 3.67 5.12 -5.00
CA GLY A 241 4.46 3.92 -4.68
C GLY A 241 3.92 2.64 -5.36
N GLY A 242 2.61 2.49 -5.45
CA GLY A 242 1.97 1.38 -6.13
C GLY A 242 2.25 1.32 -7.63
N VAL A 243 2.15 2.45 -8.33
CA VAL A 243 2.41 2.52 -9.78
C VAL A 243 3.90 2.43 -10.09
N VAL A 244 4.75 2.99 -9.24
CA VAL A 244 6.22 2.87 -9.37
C VAL A 244 6.64 1.40 -9.33
N VAL A 245 6.13 0.60 -8.40
CA VAL A 245 6.43 -0.84 -8.35
C VAL A 245 5.83 -1.57 -9.56
N SER A 246 4.66 -1.17 -10.06
CA SER A 246 4.09 -1.71 -11.29
C SER A 246 4.99 -1.43 -12.50
N TYR A 247 5.56 -0.24 -12.60
CA TYR A 247 6.53 0.12 -13.64
C TYR A 247 7.77 -0.78 -13.58
N PHE A 248 8.34 -0.99 -12.41
CA PHE A 248 9.49 -1.90 -12.24
C PHE A 248 9.14 -3.36 -12.57
N GLU A 249 7.92 -3.81 -12.26
CA GLU A 249 7.47 -5.14 -12.67
C GLU A 249 7.44 -5.27 -14.20
N TRP A 250 6.91 -4.26 -14.87
CA TRP A 250 6.84 -4.21 -16.33
C TRP A 250 8.25 -4.21 -16.97
N VAL A 251 9.14 -3.31 -16.53
CA VAL A 251 10.53 -3.24 -17.01
C VAL A 251 11.27 -4.55 -16.79
N LYS A 252 11.14 -5.15 -15.62
CA LYS A 252 11.70 -6.48 -15.29
C LYS A 252 11.26 -7.55 -16.29
N ASN A 253 9.96 -7.55 -16.66
CA ASN A 253 9.44 -8.55 -17.57
C ASN A 253 9.85 -8.28 -19.03
N LEU A 254 9.97 -7.03 -19.44
CA LEU A 254 10.50 -6.65 -20.77
C LEU A 254 11.98 -6.98 -20.92
N SER A 255 12.77 -6.70 -19.89
CA SER A 255 14.22 -6.93 -19.90
C SER A 255 14.60 -8.39 -19.66
N HIS A 256 13.63 -9.28 -19.40
CA HIS A 256 13.85 -10.67 -18.99
C HIS A 256 14.79 -10.84 -17.77
N ILE A 257 14.98 -9.75 -16.99
CA ILE A 257 15.83 -9.74 -15.80
C ILE A 257 15.06 -10.32 -14.61
N ARG A 258 15.76 -11.11 -13.80
CA ARG A 258 15.26 -11.58 -12.50
C ARG A 258 15.93 -10.75 -11.41
N PHE A 259 15.29 -9.63 -11.02
CA PHE A 259 15.75 -8.84 -9.88
C PHE A 259 15.89 -9.73 -8.62
N GLY A 260 16.93 -9.49 -7.86
CA GLY A 260 17.20 -10.22 -6.63
C GLY A 260 17.85 -11.60 -6.82
N ARG A 261 18.10 -12.07 -8.04
CA ARG A 261 18.77 -13.38 -8.22
C ARG A 261 20.22 -13.36 -7.75
N MET A 262 20.92 -12.25 -7.98
CA MET A 262 22.28 -12.06 -7.48
C MET A 262 22.30 -11.88 -5.96
N GLU A 263 21.37 -11.07 -5.44
CA GLU A 263 21.17 -10.88 -4.00
C GLU A 263 20.84 -12.19 -3.30
N LYS A 264 19.89 -12.97 -3.86
CA LYS A 264 19.52 -14.28 -3.32
C LYS A 264 20.73 -15.23 -3.33
N ARG A 265 21.50 -15.29 -4.42
CA ARG A 265 22.73 -16.12 -4.49
C ARG A 265 23.78 -15.68 -3.48
N TYR A 266 23.92 -14.38 -3.27
CA TYR A 266 24.85 -13.84 -2.29
C TYR A 266 24.42 -14.19 -0.87
N GLN A 267 23.13 -14.09 -0.55
CA GLN A 267 22.56 -14.49 0.74
C GLN A 267 22.68 -16.00 0.96
N GLU A 268 22.38 -16.82 -0.05
CA GLU A 268 22.55 -18.27 -0.01
C GLU A 268 24.03 -18.64 0.21
N HIS A 269 24.95 -17.96 -0.45
CA HIS A 269 26.37 -18.18 -0.27
C HIS A 269 26.84 -17.81 1.14
N LYS A 270 26.44 -16.65 1.67
CA LYS A 270 26.73 -16.25 3.06
C LYS A 270 26.15 -17.22 4.08
N LEU A 271 24.94 -17.71 3.86
CA LEU A 271 24.32 -18.69 4.74
C LEU A 271 25.13 -20.01 4.76
N LEU A 272 25.56 -20.49 3.59
CA LEU A 272 26.38 -21.68 3.47
C LEU A 272 27.76 -21.49 4.14
N GLU A 273 28.35 -20.30 4.02
CA GLU A 273 29.63 -20.00 4.74
C GLU A 273 29.44 -19.98 6.27
N LEU A 274 28.32 -19.42 6.74
CA LEU A 274 27.96 -19.41 8.15
C LEU A 274 27.75 -20.83 8.68
N ILE A 275 27.00 -21.67 7.94
CA ILE A 275 26.80 -23.09 8.28
C ILE A 275 28.16 -23.81 8.38
N LYS A 276 29.04 -23.65 7.39
CA LYS A 276 30.38 -24.23 7.42
C LYS A 276 31.23 -23.79 8.61
N LEU A 277 31.09 -22.51 8.99
CA LEU A 277 31.78 -21.98 10.16
C LEU A 277 31.25 -22.60 11.45
N ILE A 278 29.92 -22.74 11.58
CA ILE A 278 29.29 -23.41 12.72
C ILE A 278 29.70 -24.88 12.79
N GLU A 279 29.66 -25.63 11.69
CA GLU A 279 30.08 -27.02 11.61
C GLU A 279 31.54 -27.20 12.07
N LYS A 280 32.40 -26.28 11.61
CA LYS A 280 33.82 -26.28 12.01
C LYS A 280 34.02 -25.96 13.49
N THR A 281 33.20 -25.06 14.05
CA THR A 281 33.34 -24.62 15.44
C THR A 281 32.71 -25.62 16.42
N THR A 282 31.61 -26.26 16.04
CA THR A 282 30.88 -27.21 16.89
C THR A 282 31.30 -28.67 16.67
N ASN A 283 32.10 -28.94 15.65
CA ASN A 283 32.47 -30.27 15.18
C ASN A 283 31.25 -31.17 14.87
N THR A 284 30.12 -30.57 14.46
CA THR A 284 28.88 -31.25 14.08
C THR A 284 28.60 -31.01 12.60
N LYS A 285 27.96 -31.95 11.92
CA LYS A 285 27.50 -31.77 10.53
C LYS A 285 26.03 -31.46 10.52
N THR A 286 25.64 -30.47 9.74
CA THR A 286 24.26 -30.09 9.52
C THR A 286 23.54 -31.11 8.62
N ASP A 287 22.29 -31.44 8.90
CA ASP A 287 21.50 -32.33 8.06
C ASP A 287 21.33 -31.71 6.65
N PRO A 288 21.70 -32.45 5.58
CA PRO A 288 21.60 -31.96 4.22
C PRO A 288 20.16 -31.59 3.80
N GLU A 289 19.13 -32.13 4.47
CA GLU A 289 17.72 -31.79 4.20
C GLU A 289 17.34 -30.40 4.74
N LEU A 290 18.07 -29.87 5.74
CA LEU A 290 17.87 -28.53 6.28
C LEU A 290 18.54 -27.43 5.43
N ILE A 291 19.35 -27.80 4.44
CA ILE A 291 20.09 -26.87 3.56
C ILE A 291 19.41 -26.70 2.20
N LYS A 292 18.38 -27.50 1.89
CA LYS A 292 17.57 -27.40 0.66
C LYS A 292 16.48 -26.33 0.81
#